data_44ade38f32da8970b19ef9ad8a7b4ed2
#
_entry.id   44ade38f32da8970b19ef9ad8a7b4ed2
#
_cell.length_a   1.000
_cell.length_b   1.000
_cell.length_c   1.000
_cell.angle_alpha   90.00
_cell.angle_beta   90.00
_cell.angle_gamma   90.00
#
_symmetry.space_group_name_H-M   'P 1'
#
loop_
_entity.id
_entity.type
_entity.pdbx_description
1 polymer ?
#
loop_
_entity_poly.entity_id
_entity_poly.type
_entity_poly.pdbx_seq_one_letter_code
_entity_poly.pdbx_strand_id
1 'polypeptide(L)'
;MLASGDDAYNIERSLRFNSADSTYLSKNSSDGNGKTFSISFWIKKLGFQYEWPSIFTSSLDTNNRVAITWNNDRLQFYALVGGTQKINLVPSRKFRDYAGWTHCLFTADTTAANSSDRAKIWINGELQDTFDYAG
;
A
#
# COMPACT_ATOMS: atom_id res chain seq x y z
N MET A 1 -0.87 -33.92 17.64
CA MET A 1 0.45 -34.07 16.98
C MET A 1 0.70 -32.77 16.24
N LEU A 2 1.45 -31.86 16.83
CA LEU A 2 1.80 -30.60 16.19
C LEU A 2 2.92 -30.92 15.19
N ALA A 3 2.72 -30.62 13.92
CA ALA A 3 3.76 -30.70 12.93
C ALA A 3 4.90 -29.76 13.34
N SER A 4 6.07 -30.30 13.61
CA SER A 4 7.29 -29.52 13.75
C SER A 4 7.64 -28.98 12.38
N GLY A 5 7.23 -27.73 12.11
CA GLY A 5 7.59 -27.05 10.89
C GLY A 5 9.04 -26.61 10.94
N ASP A 6 9.92 -27.42 10.39
CA ASP A 6 11.32 -27.06 10.11
C ASP A 6 11.46 -26.19 8.84
N ASP A 7 10.36 -25.65 8.31
CA ASP A 7 10.34 -24.73 7.18
C ASP A 7 10.08 -23.27 7.62
N ALA A 8 10.68 -22.86 8.74
CA ALA A 8 10.72 -21.42 9.05
C ALA A 8 11.52 -20.73 7.95
N TYR A 9 10.81 -19.96 7.10
CA TYR A 9 11.43 -19.12 6.10
C TYR A 9 12.46 -18.20 6.78
N ASN A 10 13.72 -18.46 6.56
CA ASN A 10 14.82 -17.72 7.16
C ASN A 10 15.25 -16.60 6.21
N ILE A 11 15.09 -15.35 6.63
CA ILE A 11 15.61 -14.19 5.89
C ILE A 11 17.07 -14.03 6.28
N GLU A 12 17.97 -14.55 5.46
CA GLU A 12 19.41 -14.48 5.70
C GLU A 12 20.02 -13.11 5.46
N ARG A 13 19.32 -12.24 4.75
CA ARG A 13 19.85 -10.92 4.35
C ARG A 13 18.79 -9.85 4.45
N SER A 14 19.21 -8.66 4.85
CA SER A 14 18.41 -7.45 4.81
C SER A 14 19.19 -6.33 4.12
N LEU A 15 18.45 -5.37 3.55
CA LEU A 15 19.03 -4.18 2.95
C LEU A 15 18.64 -2.96 3.78
N ARG A 16 19.61 -2.10 4.00
CA ARG A 16 19.39 -0.79 4.59
C ARG A 16 19.50 0.27 3.51
N PHE A 17 18.49 1.12 3.39
CA PHE A 17 18.50 2.28 2.53
C PHE A 17 18.81 3.51 3.39
N ASN A 18 19.86 4.24 3.00
CA ASN A 18 20.23 5.50 3.63
C ASN A 18 19.79 6.64 2.72
N SER A 19 19.01 7.57 3.25
CA SER A 19 18.51 8.72 2.48
C SER A 19 19.61 9.63 1.93
N ALA A 20 20.77 9.68 2.61
CA ALA A 20 21.91 10.47 2.17
C ALA A 20 22.62 9.90 0.93
N ASP A 21 22.46 8.59 0.68
CA ASP A 21 23.21 7.88 -0.38
C ASP A 21 22.37 7.66 -1.64
N SER A 22 21.13 8.15 -1.67
CA SER A 22 20.18 7.95 -2.79
C SER A 22 20.07 6.49 -3.24
N THR A 23 20.16 5.55 -2.30
CA THR A 23 20.15 4.11 -2.58
C THR A 23 18.76 3.64 -3.00
N TYR A 24 18.70 2.81 -4.02
CA TYR A 24 17.44 2.24 -4.51
C TYR A 24 17.64 0.84 -5.08
N LEU A 25 16.55 0.10 -5.19
CA LEU A 25 16.47 -1.13 -5.99
C LEU A 25 15.65 -0.85 -7.23
N SER A 26 16.06 -1.42 -8.35
CA SER A 26 15.31 -1.37 -9.60
C SER A 26 15.06 -2.77 -10.13
N LYS A 27 13.89 -2.94 -10.75
CA LYS A 27 13.52 -4.16 -11.46
C LYS A 27 12.73 -3.77 -12.70
N ASN A 28 13.14 -4.29 -13.84
CA ASN A 28 12.32 -4.21 -15.04
C ASN A 28 11.21 -5.26 -14.91
N SER A 29 9.97 -4.84 -15.00
CA SER A 29 8.80 -5.74 -15.06
C SER A 29 8.24 -5.76 -16.47
N SER A 30 7.65 -6.88 -16.87
CA SER A 30 6.81 -6.92 -18.07
C SER A 30 5.56 -6.09 -17.88
N ASP A 31 5.01 -5.56 -18.97
CA ASP A 31 3.75 -4.84 -18.95
C ASP A 31 2.63 -5.74 -18.46
N GLY A 32 1.87 -5.23 -17.50
CA GLY A 32 0.63 -5.84 -17.03
C GLY A 32 -0.58 -5.31 -17.83
N ASN A 33 -1.78 -5.76 -17.50
CA ASN A 33 -3.00 -5.27 -18.14
C ASN A 33 -3.38 -3.83 -17.73
N GLY A 34 -2.71 -3.28 -16.72
CA GLY A 34 -2.94 -1.93 -16.18
C GLY A 34 -4.31 -1.71 -15.54
N LYS A 35 -5.19 -2.72 -15.53
CA LYS A 35 -6.57 -2.61 -15.04
C LYS A 35 -6.80 -3.32 -13.72
N THR A 36 -6.03 -4.35 -13.47
CA THR A 36 -6.12 -5.16 -12.25
C THR A 36 -4.74 -5.34 -11.64
N PHE A 37 -4.60 -5.05 -10.36
CA PHE A 37 -3.35 -5.27 -9.63
C PHE A 37 -3.60 -5.45 -8.13
N SER A 38 -2.61 -6.01 -7.47
CA SER A 38 -2.54 -6.06 -6.02
C SER A 38 -1.15 -5.68 -5.52
N ILE A 39 -1.11 -5.03 -4.37
CA ILE A 39 0.12 -4.64 -3.69
C ILE A 39 0.02 -5.12 -2.25
N SER A 40 0.96 -5.95 -1.82
CA SER A 40 1.00 -6.53 -0.47
C SER A 40 2.37 -6.32 0.15
N PHE A 41 2.39 -5.88 1.39
CA PHE A 41 3.63 -5.67 2.14
C PHE A 41 3.38 -5.70 3.65
N TRP A 42 4.46 -5.94 4.38
CA TRP A 42 4.53 -5.70 5.82
C TRP A 42 5.15 -4.35 6.08
N ILE A 43 4.56 -3.58 6.97
CA ILE A 43 5.06 -2.27 7.35
C ILE A 43 5.05 -2.11 8.87
N LYS A 44 6.06 -1.41 9.35
CA LYS A 44 6.12 -0.91 10.70
C LYS A 44 6.16 0.61 10.63
N LYS A 45 5.16 1.26 11.22
CA LYS A 45 5.10 2.71 11.22
C LYS A 45 6.20 3.27 12.12
N LEU A 46 6.99 4.18 11.59
CA LEU A 46 7.90 5.02 12.36
C LEU A 46 7.30 6.43 12.46
N GLY A 47 7.77 7.23 13.41
CA GLY A 47 7.39 8.64 13.47
C GLY A 47 7.81 9.35 12.19
N PHE A 48 6.90 10.06 11.54
CA PHE A 48 7.19 10.82 10.33
C PHE A 48 7.35 12.29 10.64
N GLN A 49 8.32 12.92 9.98
CA GLN A 49 8.49 14.37 9.98
C GLN A 49 7.63 15.08 8.93
N TYR A 50 7.03 14.30 7.99
CA TYR A 50 6.25 14.80 6.86
C TYR A 50 4.80 14.34 6.97
N GLU A 51 3.87 15.19 6.54
CA GLU A 51 2.43 14.93 6.64
C GLU A 51 1.95 13.79 5.73
N TRP A 52 2.59 13.60 4.56
CA TRP A 52 2.13 12.70 3.50
C TRP A 52 3.26 11.84 2.91
N PRO A 53 3.99 11.05 3.70
CA PRO A 53 5.03 10.21 3.14
C PRO A 53 4.44 9.10 2.30
N SER A 54 4.96 8.93 1.09
CA SER A 54 4.54 7.87 0.18
C SER A 54 5.20 6.55 0.56
N ILE A 55 4.39 5.49 0.60
CA ILE A 55 4.83 4.11 0.76
C ILE A 55 5.09 3.50 -0.63
N PHE A 56 4.17 3.76 -1.55
CA PHE A 56 4.24 3.31 -2.92
C PHE A 56 3.71 4.41 -3.84
N THR A 57 4.36 4.61 -4.98
CA THR A 57 3.86 5.51 -6.03
C THR A 57 4.22 4.92 -7.39
N SER A 58 3.24 4.86 -8.27
CA SER A 58 3.41 4.65 -9.71
C SER A 58 2.80 5.84 -10.42
N SER A 59 3.59 6.57 -11.20
CA SER A 59 3.09 7.76 -11.89
C SER A 59 3.71 7.90 -13.27
N LEU A 60 2.89 8.32 -14.21
CA LEU A 60 3.31 8.82 -15.51
C LEU A 60 3.64 10.32 -15.42
N ASP A 61 2.79 11.06 -14.72
CA ASP A 61 2.91 12.50 -14.48
C ASP A 61 2.12 12.91 -13.22
N THR A 62 1.98 14.20 -12.95
CA THR A 62 1.26 14.71 -11.78
C THR A 62 -0.25 14.43 -11.81
N ASN A 63 -0.82 14.23 -13.00
CA ASN A 63 -2.26 14.02 -13.23
C ASN A 63 -2.64 12.54 -13.42
N ASN A 64 -1.64 11.68 -13.63
CA ASN A 64 -1.83 10.24 -13.86
C ASN A 64 -0.94 9.45 -12.92
N ARG A 65 -1.48 9.06 -11.78
CA ARG A 65 -0.72 8.35 -10.74
C ARG A 65 -1.61 7.52 -9.83
N VAL A 66 -1.01 6.48 -9.27
CA VAL A 66 -1.54 5.67 -8.18
C VAL A 66 -0.58 5.77 -7.01
N ALA A 67 -1.07 5.96 -5.81
CA ALA A 67 -0.21 5.98 -4.64
C ALA A 67 -0.88 5.39 -3.39
N ILE A 68 -0.03 4.84 -2.55
CA ILE A 68 -0.34 4.49 -1.16
C ILE A 68 0.50 5.42 -0.29
N THR A 69 -0.16 6.21 0.54
CA THR A 69 0.47 7.23 1.37
C THR A 69 -0.02 7.13 2.81
N TRP A 70 0.68 7.79 3.70
CA TRP A 70 0.15 8.09 5.01
C TRP A 70 -0.66 9.39 4.94
N ASN A 71 -1.87 9.36 5.52
CA ASN A 71 -2.71 10.51 5.73
C ASN A 71 -2.94 10.66 7.24
N ASN A 72 -2.12 11.47 7.88
CA ASN A 72 -2.00 11.49 9.34
C ASN A 72 -1.64 10.07 9.85
N ASP A 73 -2.43 9.51 10.74
CA ASP A 73 -2.21 8.16 11.28
C ASP A 73 -2.92 7.06 10.47
N ARG A 74 -3.39 7.34 9.25
CA ARG A 74 -4.13 6.41 8.40
C ARG A 74 -3.40 6.11 7.11
N LEU A 75 -3.69 4.97 6.51
CA LEU A 75 -3.32 4.71 5.13
C LEU A 75 -4.29 5.41 4.19
N GLN A 76 -3.79 5.86 3.07
CA GLN A 76 -4.59 6.36 1.97
C GLN A 76 -4.20 5.65 0.68
N PHE A 77 -5.17 5.14 -0.02
CA PHE A 77 -5.03 4.61 -1.37
C PHE A 77 -5.75 5.51 -2.33
N TYR A 78 -5.02 6.14 -3.25
CA TYR A 78 -5.64 7.04 -4.22
C TYR A 78 -5.10 6.84 -5.63
N ALA A 79 -5.93 7.19 -6.62
CA ALA A 79 -5.57 7.21 -8.02
C ALA A 79 -6.12 8.45 -8.71
N LEU A 80 -5.28 9.09 -9.53
CA LEU A 80 -5.63 10.18 -10.42
C LEU A 80 -5.51 9.71 -11.87
N VAL A 81 -6.49 10.07 -12.69
CA VAL A 81 -6.47 9.86 -14.14
C VAL A 81 -6.93 11.16 -14.80
N GLY A 82 -6.06 11.75 -15.62
CA GLY A 82 -6.30 13.05 -16.24
C GLY A 82 -6.60 14.16 -15.22
N GLY A 83 -5.94 14.15 -14.07
CA GLY A 83 -6.15 15.09 -12.96
C GLY A 83 -7.43 14.84 -12.15
N THR A 84 -8.27 13.89 -12.56
CA THR A 84 -9.48 13.53 -11.82
C THR A 84 -9.21 12.39 -10.87
N GLN A 85 -9.61 12.54 -9.62
CA GLN A 85 -9.51 11.49 -8.62
C GLN A 85 -10.53 10.39 -8.92
N LYS A 86 -10.05 9.17 -9.11
CA LYS A 86 -10.84 7.97 -9.44
C LYS A 86 -10.96 6.99 -8.28
N ILE A 87 -9.98 7.00 -7.41
CA ILE A 87 -9.95 6.22 -6.17
C ILE A 87 -9.42 7.15 -5.09
N ASN A 88 -10.09 7.15 -3.96
CA ASN A 88 -9.57 7.76 -2.74
C ASN A 88 -10.19 7.07 -1.52
N LEU A 89 -9.47 6.13 -0.96
CA LEU A 89 -9.91 5.38 0.20
C LEU A 89 -9.00 5.70 1.39
N VAL A 90 -9.60 6.19 2.47
CA VAL A 90 -8.93 6.47 3.74
C VAL A 90 -9.67 5.71 4.84
N PRO A 91 -9.23 4.48 5.18
CA PRO A 91 -9.86 3.73 6.26
C PRO A 91 -9.87 4.50 7.57
N SER A 92 -10.93 4.35 8.36
CA SER A 92 -11.03 5.01 9.66
C SER A 92 -10.03 4.47 10.69
N ARG A 93 -9.45 3.31 10.42
CA ARG A 93 -8.42 2.69 11.26
C ARG A 93 -7.16 3.55 11.34
N LYS A 94 -6.73 3.85 12.57
CA LYS A 94 -5.51 4.60 12.86
C LYS A 94 -4.38 3.68 13.30
N PHE A 95 -3.19 3.93 12.80
CA PHE A 95 -1.96 3.24 13.14
C PHE A 95 -1.23 3.99 14.26
N ARG A 96 -1.54 3.66 15.49
CA ARG A 96 -0.94 4.29 16.67
C ARG A 96 0.14 3.45 17.33
N ASP A 97 0.21 2.17 16.99
CA ASP A 97 1.26 1.27 17.47
C ASP A 97 2.48 1.38 16.56
N TYR A 98 3.54 1.98 17.07
CA TYR A 98 4.83 2.11 16.37
C TYR A 98 5.73 0.88 16.56
N ALA A 99 5.37 -0.06 17.41
CA ALA A 99 6.16 -1.25 17.71
C ALA A 99 5.76 -2.46 16.87
N GLY A 100 4.50 -2.52 16.45
CA GLY A 100 3.93 -3.66 15.75
C GLY A 100 4.17 -3.66 14.24
N TRP A 101 4.41 -4.83 13.67
CA TRP A 101 4.33 -5.06 12.23
C TRP A 101 2.87 -5.19 11.80
N THR A 102 2.54 -4.60 10.69
CA THR A 102 1.20 -4.64 10.11
C THR A 102 1.28 -5.13 8.67
N HIS A 103 0.50 -6.14 8.33
CA HIS A 103 0.30 -6.58 6.95
C HIS A 103 -0.74 -5.71 6.27
N CYS A 104 -0.43 -5.20 5.10
CA CYS A 104 -1.33 -4.41 4.27
C CYS A 104 -1.46 -5.04 2.89
N LEU A 105 -2.69 -5.16 2.41
CA LEU A 105 -3.00 -5.60 1.05
C LEU A 105 -3.94 -4.57 0.42
N PHE A 106 -3.59 -4.11 -0.75
CA PHE A 106 -4.38 -3.21 -1.59
C PHE A 106 -4.69 -3.92 -2.90
N THR A 107 -5.93 -3.88 -3.33
CA THR A 107 -6.31 -4.40 -4.64
C THR A 107 -7.05 -3.34 -5.42
N ALA A 108 -6.86 -3.35 -6.74
CA ALA A 108 -7.65 -2.57 -7.67
C ALA A 108 -8.09 -3.48 -8.83
N ASP A 109 -9.36 -3.37 -9.18
CA ASP A 109 -9.98 -3.96 -10.36
C ASP A 109 -10.89 -2.92 -11.02
N THR A 110 -10.34 -2.19 -11.97
CA THR A 110 -11.09 -1.13 -12.68
C THR A 110 -12.16 -1.69 -13.61
N THR A 111 -12.21 -3.02 -13.80
CA THR A 111 -13.19 -3.71 -14.64
C THR A 111 -14.42 -4.17 -13.87
N ALA A 112 -14.39 -4.13 -12.54
CA ALA A 112 -15.49 -4.53 -11.69
C ALA A 112 -16.73 -3.66 -11.96
N ALA A 113 -17.89 -4.32 -12.07
CA ALA A 113 -19.16 -3.66 -12.37
C ALA A 113 -19.56 -2.69 -11.24
N ASN A 114 -19.44 -3.15 -9.99
CA ASN A 114 -19.75 -2.33 -8.83
C ASN A 114 -18.54 -1.47 -8.42
N SER A 115 -18.77 -0.21 -8.14
CA SER A 115 -17.70 0.71 -7.70
C SER A 115 -17.04 0.26 -6.40
N SER A 116 -17.80 -0.30 -5.46
CA SER A 116 -17.30 -0.84 -4.19
C SER A 116 -16.33 -2.02 -4.34
N ASP A 117 -16.34 -2.69 -5.49
CA ASP A 117 -15.46 -3.82 -5.79
C ASP A 117 -14.17 -3.40 -6.51
N ARG A 118 -14.09 -2.15 -6.96
CA ARG A 118 -12.97 -1.66 -7.77
C ARG A 118 -11.69 -1.40 -6.98
N ALA A 119 -11.81 -1.09 -5.70
CA ALA A 119 -10.65 -0.88 -4.84
C ALA A 119 -10.95 -1.36 -3.43
N LYS A 120 -10.04 -2.12 -2.85
CA LYS A 120 -10.19 -2.67 -1.50
C LYS A 120 -8.87 -2.61 -0.74
N ILE A 121 -8.99 -2.48 0.58
CA ILE A 121 -7.87 -2.44 1.51
C ILE A 121 -8.11 -3.49 2.59
N TRP A 122 -7.11 -4.33 2.84
CA TRP A 122 -7.09 -5.24 3.98
C TRP A 122 -5.93 -4.89 4.90
N ILE A 123 -6.17 -4.95 6.19
CA ILE A 123 -5.17 -4.72 7.23
C ILE A 123 -5.19 -5.91 8.16
N ASN A 124 -4.06 -6.63 8.26
CA ASN A 124 -3.94 -7.88 9.01
C ASN A 124 -5.00 -8.94 8.64
N GLY A 125 -5.35 -9.01 7.35
CA GLY A 125 -6.36 -9.93 6.83
C GLY A 125 -7.81 -9.46 6.96
N GLU A 126 -8.08 -8.34 7.64
CA GLU A 126 -9.41 -7.76 7.76
C GLU A 126 -9.68 -6.77 6.63
N LEU A 127 -10.78 -6.97 5.90
CA LEU A 127 -11.27 -6.00 4.92
C LEU A 127 -11.70 -4.72 5.63
N GLN A 128 -11.22 -3.59 5.14
CA GLN A 128 -11.63 -2.29 5.65
C GLN A 128 -12.90 -1.84 4.89
N ASP A 129 -13.99 -1.67 5.61
CA ASP A 129 -15.31 -1.30 5.11
C ASP A 129 -15.81 0.04 5.67
N THR A 130 -15.09 0.58 6.65
CA THR A 130 -15.38 1.88 7.26
C THR A 130 -14.31 2.88 6.87
N PHE A 131 -14.70 3.95 6.20
CA PHE A 131 -13.82 4.98 5.69
C PHE A 131 -14.16 6.35 6.24
N ASP A 132 -13.15 7.15 6.57
CA ASP A 132 -13.33 8.57 6.86
C ASP A 132 -13.54 9.36 5.55
N TYR A 133 -13.01 8.84 4.45
CA TYR A 133 -13.23 9.33 3.11
C TYR A 133 -13.23 8.16 2.11
N ALA A 134 -14.24 8.09 1.26
CA ALA A 134 -14.35 7.17 0.13
C ALA A 134 -14.93 7.92 -1.06
N GLY A 135 -14.19 7.94 -2.20
CA GLY A 135 -14.60 8.62 -3.44
C GLY A 135 -13.88 8.08 -4.68
#